data_9c5c090454e51cc5d0f511aee831a4b5
#
_entry.id   9c5c090454e51cc5d0f511aee831a4b5
#
_cell.length_a   1.000
_cell.length_b   1.000
_cell.length_c   1.000
_cell.angle_alpha   90.00
_cell.angle_beta   90.00
_cell.angle_gamma   90.00
#
_symmetry.space_group_name_H-M   'P 1'
#
loop_
_entity.id
_entity.type
_entity.pdbx_description
1 polymer ?
#
loop_
_entity_poly.entity_id
_entity_poly.type
_entity_poly.pdbx_seq_one_letter_code
_entity_poly.pdbx_strand_id
1 'polypeptide(L)'
;MEEKEIKRVLNEKLIKELKNKGELTESELDKYIEMFDKAKSLLVKEKITIIIKKYLEFTKEVNKYLNKNIKYEIISNKDIINNMTNENWTKHIYFKINKIEINIESDYYWYKNDIVWEYFIAIYKGNKSTKNKLKKLEDNIKNIFSNLKFYDQEDRYVYLINNVEEVSPKETAEAINKLYELLKKEIK
;
A
#
# COMPACT_ATOMS: atom_id res chain seq x y z
N MET A 1 -3.30 -4.56 -20.76
CA MET A 1 -3.18 -5.43 -21.97
C MET A 1 -4.57 -5.62 -22.52
N GLU A 2 -4.81 -5.22 -23.77
CA GLU A 2 -6.13 -5.33 -24.36
C GLU A 2 -6.49 -6.82 -24.60
N GLU A 3 -7.76 -7.19 -24.45
CA GLU A 3 -8.26 -8.55 -24.69
C GLU A 3 -7.79 -9.15 -26.02
N LYS A 4 -7.62 -8.28 -27.02
CA LYS A 4 -7.11 -8.61 -28.36
C LYS A 4 -5.66 -9.09 -28.34
N GLU A 5 -4.83 -8.52 -27.46
CA GLU A 5 -3.41 -8.86 -27.33
C GLU A 5 -3.24 -10.16 -26.53
N ILE A 6 -4.06 -10.37 -25.50
CA ILE A 6 -4.12 -11.66 -24.77
C ILE A 6 -4.54 -12.77 -25.71
N LYS A 7 -5.59 -12.56 -26.52
CA LYS A 7 -6.04 -13.54 -27.54
C LYS A 7 -4.96 -13.80 -28.59
N ARG A 8 -4.15 -12.79 -28.97
CA ARG A 8 -3.05 -12.98 -29.92
C ARG A 8 -1.95 -13.87 -29.33
N VAL A 9 -1.51 -13.59 -28.11
CA VAL A 9 -0.46 -14.39 -27.44
C VAL A 9 -0.94 -15.82 -27.19
N LEU A 10 -2.21 -16.00 -26.78
CA LEU A 10 -2.83 -17.29 -26.61
C LEU A 10 -2.97 -18.05 -27.96
N ASN A 11 -3.39 -17.37 -29.04
CA ASN A 11 -3.54 -17.99 -30.35
C ASN A 11 -2.20 -18.37 -30.99
N GLU A 12 -1.15 -17.55 -30.86
CA GLU A 12 0.13 -17.79 -31.55
C GLU A 12 0.94 -18.96 -30.98
N LYS A 13 0.84 -19.22 -29.69
CA LYS A 13 1.61 -20.31 -29.05
C LYS A 13 0.74 -21.50 -28.61
N LEU A 14 -0.33 -21.24 -27.89
CA LEU A 14 -1.09 -22.30 -27.23
C LEU A 14 -2.15 -22.93 -28.12
N ILE A 15 -2.97 -22.11 -28.80
CA ILE A 15 -4.04 -22.64 -29.66
C ILE A 15 -3.46 -23.34 -30.90
N LYS A 16 -2.29 -22.91 -31.35
CA LYS A 16 -1.59 -23.58 -32.45
C LYS A 16 -1.06 -24.96 -32.05
N GLU A 17 -0.54 -25.09 -30.84
CA GLU A 17 -0.15 -26.40 -30.26
C GLU A 17 -1.38 -27.28 -29.98
N LEU A 18 -2.45 -26.69 -29.48
CA LEU A 18 -3.70 -27.38 -29.19
C LEU A 18 -4.40 -27.89 -30.48
N LYS A 19 -4.40 -27.07 -31.55
CA LYS A 19 -4.95 -27.48 -32.85
C LYS A 19 -4.14 -28.60 -33.54
N ASN A 20 -2.86 -28.69 -33.27
CA ASN A 20 -1.99 -29.74 -33.83
C ASN A 20 -2.12 -31.10 -33.12
N LYS A 21 -2.72 -31.16 -31.94
CA LYS A 21 -2.88 -32.38 -31.14
C LYS A 21 -4.20 -33.13 -31.31
N GLY A 22 -5.15 -32.58 -32.09
CA GLY A 22 -6.51 -33.12 -32.19
C GLY A 22 -7.42 -32.65 -31.05
N GLU A 23 -8.48 -33.39 -30.77
CA GLU A 23 -9.43 -33.06 -29.69
C GLU A 23 -8.73 -33.19 -28.32
N LEU A 24 -8.78 -32.10 -27.54
CA LEU A 24 -8.32 -32.11 -26.16
C LEU A 24 -9.31 -32.84 -25.27
N THR A 25 -8.80 -33.67 -24.38
CA THR A 25 -9.58 -34.25 -23.30
C THR A 25 -9.88 -33.22 -22.22
N GLU A 26 -10.96 -33.40 -21.47
CA GLU A 26 -11.33 -32.56 -20.33
C GLU A 26 -10.16 -32.43 -19.34
N SER A 27 -9.48 -33.51 -19.02
CA SER A 27 -8.30 -33.52 -18.13
C SER A 27 -7.11 -32.72 -18.66
N GLU A 28 -6.93 -32.59 -19.96
CA GLU A 28 -5.88 -31.75 -20.55
C GLU A 28 -6.27 -30.26 -20.48
N LEU A 29 -7.56 -29.94 -20.70
CA LEU A 29 -8.07 -28.59 -20.52
C LEU A 29 -7.90 -28.12 -19.07
N ASP A 30 -8.21 -28.95 -18.09
CA ASP A 30 -8.04 -28.64 -16.67
C ASP A 30 -6.59 -28.31 -16.32
N LYS A 31 -5.63 -29.08 -16.86
CA LYS A 31 -4.20 -28.79 -16.67
C LYS A 31 -3.79 -27.43 -17.26
N TYR A 32 -4.32 -27.05 -18.40
CA TYR A 32 -4.03 -25.75 -18.99
C TYR A 32 -4.67 -24.61 -18.18
N ILE A 33 -5.90 -24.78 -17.67
CA ILE A 33 -6.54 -23.82 -16.78
C ILE A 33 -5.68 -23.61 -15.54
N GLU A 34 -5.24 -24.70 -14.89
CA GLU A 34 -4.37 -24.64 -13.73
C GLU A 34 -3.02 -23.92 -14.02
N MET A 35 -2.41 -24.19 -15.19
CA MET A 35 -1.20 -23.48 -15.62
C MET A 35 -1.43 -21.97 -15.81
N PHE A 36 -2.57 -21.57 -16.38
CA PHE A 36 -2.92 -20.16 -16.54
C PHE A 36 -3.14 -19.46 -15.20
N ASP A 37 -3.82 -20.09 -14.27
CA ASP A 37 -4.04 -19.55 -12.94
C ASP A 37 -2.73 -19.38 -12.17
N LYS A 38 -1.82 -20.34 -12.29
CA LYS A 38 -0.46 -20.24 -11.75
C LYS A 38 0.33 -19.09 -12.40
N ALA A 39 0.30 -18.99 -13.73
CA ALA A 39 0.97 -17.90 -14.45
C ALA A 39 0.41 -16.53 -14.08
N LYS A 40 -0.92 -16.40 -13.99
CA LYS A 40 -1.60 -15.17 -13.53
C LYS A 40 -1.16 -14.81 -12.11
N SER A 41 -1.11 -15.77 -11.20
CA SER A 41 -0.66 -15.57 -9.82
C SER A 41 0.77 -15.06 -9.75
N LEU A 42 1.69 -15.61 -10.56
CA LEU A 42 3.08 -15.17 -10.64
C LEU A 42 3.19 -13.74 -11.17
N LEU A 43 2.46 -13.38 -12.23
CA LEU A 43 2.44 -12.03 -12.79
C LEU A 43 1.89 -11.00 -11.80
N VAL A 44 0.86 -11.37 -11.03
CA VAL A 44 0.33 -10.53 -9.95
C VAL A 44 1.40 -10.31 -8.88
N LYS A 45 2.10 -11.35 -8.43
CA LYS A 45 3.20 -11.22 -7.46
C LYS A 45 4.33 -10.33 -7.97
N GLU A 46 4.71 -10.44 -9.23
CA GLU A 46 5.71 -9.54 -9.84
C GLU A 46 5.23 -8.09 -9.88
N LYS A 47 3.97 -7.85 -10.29
CA LYS A 47 3.36 -6.50 -10.26
C LYS A 47 3.39 -5.92 -8.85
N ILE A 48 3.00 -6.70 -7.84
CA ILE A 48 3.07 -6.34 -6.42
C ILE A 48 4.50 -5.94 -6.04
N THR A 49 5.47 -6.78 -6.37
CA THR A 49 6.88 -6.55 -6.03
C THR A 49 7.42 -5.24 -6.65
N ILE A 50 7.06 -4.95 -7.90
CA ILE A 50 7.49 -3.71 -8.59
C ILE A 50 6.90 -2.47 -7.90
N ILE A 51 5.62 -2.49 -7.55
CA ILE A 51 4.95 -1.36 -6.91
C ILE A 51 5.49 -1.14 -5.49
N ILE A 52 5.68 -2.22 -4.73
CA ILE A 52 6.25 -2.14 -3.38
C ILE A 52 7.65 -1.53 -3.40
N LYS A 53 8.49 -1.84 -4.39
CA LYS A 53 9.82 -1.22 -4.52
C LYS A 53 9.74 0.29 -4.56
N LYS A 54 8.79 0.88 -5.32
CA LYS A 54 8.57 2.33 -5.35
C LYS A 54 8.20 2.88 -3.97
N TYR A 55 7.32 2.20 -3.24
CA TYR A 55 6.94 2.60 -1.88
C TYR A 55 8.10 2.49 -0.89
N LEU A 56 8.93 1.46 -1.02
CA LEU A 56 10.14 1.29 -0.20
C LEU A 56 11.16 2.42 -0.46
N GLU A 57 11.37 2.79 -1.71
CA GLU A 57 12.24 3.91 -2.07
C GLU A 57 11.71 5.23 -1.52
N PHE A 58 10.42 5.51 -1.68
CA PHE A 58 9.79 6.68 -1.09
C PHE A 58 9.93 6.70 0.44
N THR A 59 9.62 5.59 1.10
CA THR A 59 9.76 5.44 2.57
C THR A 59 11.19 5.71 3.03
N LYS A 60 12.18 5.19 2.30
CA LYS A 60 13.59 5.41 2.58
C LYS A 60 13.97 6.89 2.46
N GLU A 61 13.44 7.59 1.46
CA GLU A 61 13.67 9.03 1.31
C GLU A 61 12.97 9.83 2.41
N VAL A 62 11.71 9.53 2.76
CA VAL A 62 11.01 10.14 3.90
C VAL A 62 11.83 10.01 5.18
N ASN A 63 12.35 8.80 5.43
CA ASN A 63 13.15 8.53 6.63
C ASN A 63 14.37 9.43 6.80
N LYS A 64 15.00 9.88 5.72
CA LYS A 64 16.16 10.79 5.79
C LYS A 64 15.83 12.13 6.43
N TYR A 65 14.58 12.57 6.35
CA TYR A 65 14.12 13.87 6.81
C TYR A 65 13.30 13.81 8.10
N LEU A 66 13.03 12.62 8.65
CA LEU A 66 12.35 12.49 9.93
C LEU A 66 13.22 13.03 11.07
N ASN A 67 12.56 13.69 12.04
CA ASN A 67 13.21 14.22 13.23
C ASN A 67 13.85 13.06 14.02
N LYS A 68 15.14 13.19 14.34
CA LYS A 68 15.93 12.20 15.11
C LYS A 68 15.35 11.90 16.50
N ASN A 69 14.49 12.77 17.03
CA ASN A 69 13.82 12.56 18.32
C ASN A 69 12.61 11.63 18.20
N ILE A 70 12.13 11.34 16.99
CA ILE A 70 11.05 10.37 16.75
C ILE A 70 11.67 8.98 16.85
N LYS A 71 11.28 8.22 17.87
CA LYS A 71 11.62 6.79 17.94
C LYS A 71 10.65 6.02 17.05
N TYR A 72 11.13 5.49 15.96
CA TYR A 72 10.32 4.75 14.99
C TYR A 72 10.96 3.40 14.66
N GLU A 73 10.15 2.48 14.22
CA GLU A 73 10.57 1.20 13.66
C GLU A 73 10.32 1.21 12.15
N ILE A 74 11.27 0.70 11.40
CA ILE A 74 11.16 0.45 9.96
C ILE A 74 11.00 -1.05 9.78
N ILE A 75 9.92 -1.43 9.12
CA ILE A 75 9.69 -2.83 8.77
C ILE A 75 10.66 -3.25 7.67
N SER A 76 11.22 -4.44 7.78
CA SER A 76 12.19 -4.92 6.78
C SER A 76 11.54 -5.05 5.40
N ASN A 77 12.31 -4.80 4.34
CA ASN A 77 11.82 -4.95 2.97
C ASN A 77 11.26 -6.36 2.70
N LYS A 78 11.86 -7.39 3.32
CA LYS A 78 11.41 -8.77 3.20
C LYS A 78 10.03 -8.96 3.81
N ASP A 79 9.80 -8.41 5.01
CA ASP A 79 8.51 -8.53 5.70
C ASP A 79 7.44 -7.72 4.97
N ILE A 80 7.76 -6.52 4.48
CA ILE A 80 6.84 -5.71 3.66
C ILE A 80 6.38 -6.50 2.42
N ILE A 81 7.30 -7.07 1.66
CA ILE A 81 6.96 -7.86 0.47
C ILE A 81 6.13 -9.08 0.86
N ASN A 82 6.50 -9.78 1.93
CA ASN A 82 5.78 -10.96 2.41
C ASN A 82 4.36 -10.61 2.85
N ASN A 83 4.18 -9.57 3.65
CA ASN A 83 2.87 -9.13 4.13
C ASN A 83 1.97 -8.69 2.97
N MET A 84 2.49 -7.85 2.04
CA MET A 84 1.73 -7.42 0.86
C MET A 84 1.32 -8.57 -0.03
N THR A 85 2.13 -9.63 -0.10
CA THR A 85 1.82 -10.80 -0.94
C THR A 85 0.75 -11.68 -0.31
N ASN A 86 0.71 -11.76 1.03
CA ASN A 86 -0.14 -12.69 1.76
C ASN A 86 -1.36 -12.02 2.41
N GLU A 87 -1.23 -10.76 2.84
CA GLU A 87 -2.22 -10.04 3.66
C GLU A 87 -2.81 -8.80 2.95
N ASN A 88 -2.29 -8.45 1.76
CA ASN A 88 -2.66 -7.26 0.98
C ASN A 88 -2.36 -5.92 1.68
N TRP A 89 -1.78 -5.93 2.87
CA TRP A 89 -1.54 -4.77 3.69
C TRP A 89 -0.22 -4.89 4.45
N THR A 90 0.45 -3.74 4.69
CA THR A 90 1.64 -3.69 5.54
C THR A 90 1.95 -2.30 6.05
N LYS A 91 2.63 -2.24 7.18
CA LYS A 91 3.28 -1.03 7.69
C LYS A 91 4.66 -0.92 7.06
N HIS A 92 5.10 0.33 6.82
CA HIS A 92 6.46 0.64 6.38
C HIS A 92 7.26 1.30 7.49
N ILE A 93 6.67 2.33 8.11
CA ILE A 93 7.22 3.03 9.27
C ILE A 93 6.13 3.03 10.34
N TYR A 94 6.56 2.79 11.57
CA TYR A 94 5.69 2.74 12.72
C TYR A 94 6.31 3.52 13.88
N PHE A 95 5.52 4.37 14.52
CA PHE A 95 5.92 5.06 15.74
C PHE A 95 4.74 5.41 16.63
N LYS A 96 5.01 5.67 17.91
CA LYS A 96 4.00 6.09 18.90
C LYS A 96 4.37 7.42 19.52
N ILE A 97 3.36 8.26 19.67
CA ILE A 97 3.44 9.51 20.43
C ILE A 97 2.35 9.47 21.48
N ASN A 98 2.73 9.41 22.76
CA ASN A 98 1.78 9.46 23.88
C ASN A 98 0.55 8.53 23.68
N LYS A 99 0.79 7.27 23.32
CA LYS A 99 -0.23 6.23 23.03
C LYS A 99 -0.99 6.38 21.70
N ILE A 100 -0.69 7.40 20.89
CA ILE A 100 -1.19 7.50 19.53
C ILE A 100 -0.22 6.78 18.61
N GLU A 101 -0.74 5.83 17.87
CA GLU A 101 0.01 5.10 16.86
C GLU A 101 -0.10 5.84 15.53
N ILE A 102 1.03 6.03 14.85
CA ILE A 102 1.13 6.66 13.54
C ILE A 102 1.97 5.77 12.65
N ASN A 103 1.42 5.43 11.50
CA ASN A 103 2.06 4.54 10.56
C ASN A 103 2.11 5.16 9.16
N ILE A 104 3.14 4.82 8.40
CA ILE A 104 3.08 4.87 6.95
C ILE A 104 2.76 3.45 6.50
N GLU A 105 1.68 3.29 5.76
CA GLU A 105 1.11 2.01 5.37
C GLU A 105 0.89 1.92 3.87
N SER A 106 0.84 0.70 3.36
CA SER A 106 0.32 0.41 2.03
C SER A 106 -0.69 -0.71 2.08
N ASP A 107 -1.66 -0.62 1.17
CA ASP A 107 -2.72 -1.60 0.98
C ASP A 107 -3.02 -1.76 -0.49
N TYR A 108 -3.63 -2.88 -0.89
CA TYR A 108 -4.24 -3.03 -2.20
C TYR A 108 -5.51 -3.86 -2.14
N TYR A 109 -6.43 -3.57 -3.07
CA TYR A 109 -7.67 -4.33 -3.23
C TYR A 109 -8.05 -4.47 -4.70
N TRP A 110 -8.86 -5.45 -4.99
CA TRP A 110 -9.38 -5.67 -6.34
C TRP A 110 -10.61 -4.83 -6.59
N TYR A 111 -10.59 -4.04 -7.67
CA TYR A 111 -11.73 -3.28 -8.14
C TYR A 111 -11.88 -3.44 -9.65
N LYS A 112 -13.03 -3.95 -10.12
CA LYS A 112 -13.34 -4.15 -11.54
C LYS A 112 -12.21 -4.80 -12.36
N ASN A 113 -11.65 -5.89 -11.87
CA ASN A 113 -10.55 -6.64 -12.48
C ASN A 113 -9.18 -5.92 -12.51
N ASP A 114 -9.02 -4.82 -11.78
CA ASP A 114 -7.72 -4.18 -11.59
C ASP A 114 -7.35 -4.13 -10.11
N ILE A 115 -6.07 -3.98 -9.83
CA ILE A 115 -5.55 -3.82 -8.47
C ILE A 115 -5.43 -2.32 -8.19
N VAL A 116 -6.21 -1.84 -7.23
CA VAL A 116 -6.09 -0.49 -6.69
C VAL A 116 -5.09 -0.51 -5.55
N TRP A 117 -4.14 0.39 -5.60
CA TRP A 117 -3.07 0.54 -4.64
C TRP A 117 -3.27 1.79 -3.82
N GLU A 118 -3.12 1.67 -2.52
CA GLU A 118 -3.14 2.79 -1.59
C GLU A 118 -1.84 2.85 -0.79
N TYR A 119 -1.28 4.04 -0.67
CA TYR A 119 -0.16 4.35 0.19
C TYR A 119 -0.53 5.57 1.01
N PHE A 120 -0.46 5.47 2.32
CA PHE A 120 -1.07 6.47 3.18
C PHE A 120 -0.40 6.60 4.55
N ILE A 121 -0.67 7.73 5.20
CA ILE A 121 -0.34 7.96 6.60
C ILE A 121 -1.61 7.67 7.41
N ALA A 122 -1.51 6.76 8.37
CA ALA A 122 -2.57 6.41 9.30
C ALA A 122 -2.27 6.96 10.69
N ILE A 123 -3.26 7.63 11.31
CA ILE A 123 -3.20 8.11 12.70
C ILE A 123 -4.29 7.37 13.46
N TYR A 124 -3.93 6.41 14.30
CA TYR A 124 -4.87 5.58 15.02
C TYR A 124 -5.47 6.32 16.21
N LYS A 125 -6.79 6.29 16.32
CA LYS A 125 -7.55 7.05 17.33
C LYS A 125 -7.42 6.47 18.75
N GLY A 126 -7.01 5.20 18.85
CA GLY A 126 -6.82 4.52 20.12
C GLY A 126 -8.11 4.41 20.95
N ASN A 127 -8.00 4.61 22.26
CA ASN A 127 -9.16 4.55 23.14
C ASN A 127 -10.02 5.83 23.10
N LYS A 128 -11.19 5.80 23.79
CA LYS A 128 -12.15 6.94 23.83
C LYS A 128 -11.52 8.27 24.26
N SER A 129 -10.59 8.24 25.22
CA SER A 129 -9.89 9.46 25.67
C SER A 129 -9.01 10.04 24.58
N THR A 130 -8.22 9.19 23.93
CA THR A 130 -7.33 9.57 22.81
C THR A 130 -8.15 10.06 21.62
N LYS A 131 -9.23 9.37 21.26
CA LYS A 131 -10.17 9.77 20.20
C LYS A 131 -10.72 11.17 20.42
N ASN A 132 -11.15 11.50 21.65
CA ASN A 132 -11.68 12.83 21.98
C ASN A 132 -10.60 13.93 21.88
N LYS A 133 -9.35 13.63 22.27
CA LYS A 133 -8.23 14.56 22.14
C LYS A 133 -7.89 14.80 20.65
N LEU A 134 -7.79 13.74 19.87
CA LEU A 134 -7.53 13.85 18.43
C LEU A 134 -8.63 14.61 17.69
N LYS A 135 -9.91 14.41 18.08
CA LYS A 135 -11.02 15.16 17.50
C LYS A 135 -10.90 16.67 17.72
N LYS A 136 -10.39 17.12 18.87
CA LYS A 136 -10.13 18.54 19.14
C LYS A 136 -8.98 19.12 18.29
N LEU A 137 -8.08 18.27 17.82
CA LEU A 137 -6.94 18.65 17.01
C LEU A 137 -7.15 18.40 15.51
N GLU A 138 -8.34 17.92 15.12
CA GLU A 138 -8.62 17.44 13.75
C GLU A 138 -8.32 18.51 12.70
N ASP A 139 -8.76 19.75 12.91
CA ASP A 139 -8.50 20.82 11.95
C ASP A 139 -7.01 21.17 11.84
N ASN A 140 -6.28 21.14 12.96
CA ASN A 140 -4.84 21.37 12.95
C ASN A 140 -4.11 20.24 12.20
N ILE A 141 -4.56 18.99 12.39
CA ILE A 141 -3.98 17.84 11.71
C ILE A 141 -4.31 17.89 10.20
N LYS A 142 -5.53 18.23 9.82
CA LYS A 142 -5.92 18.45 8.42
C LYS A 142 -5.09 19.53 7.75
N ASN A 143 -4.82 20.62 8.45
CA ASN A 143 -3.98 21.70 7.92
C ASN A 143 -2.52 21.25 7.70
N ILE A 144 -1.98 20.37 8.56
CA ILE A 144 -0.63 19.80 8.39
C ILE A 144 -0.55 18.96 7.10
N PHE A 145 -1.59 18.22 6.78
CA PHE A 145 -1.68 17.34 5.61
C PHE A 145 -2.62 17.88 4.53
N SER A 146 -2.72 19.19 4.39
CA SER A 146 -3.69 19.82 3.50
C SER A 146 -3.55 19.49 2.01
N ASN A 147 -2.39 19.00 1.59
CA ASN A 147 -2.11 18.51 0.23
C ASN A 147 -2.49 17.04 0.01
N LEU A 148 -2.91 16.32 1.06
CA LEU A 148 -3.30 14.92 0.98
C LEU A 148 -4.82 14.76 1.13
N LYS A 149 -5.36 13.72 0.48
CA LYS A 149 -6.79 13.40 0.60
C LYS A 149 -7.07 12.75 1.95
N PHE A 150 -8.01 13.32 2.69
CA PHE A 150 -8.37 12.91 4.04
C PHE A 150 -9.58 12.00 4.07
N TYR A 151 -9.49 10.95 4.89
CA TYR A 151 -10.62 10.08 5.24
C TYR A 151 -10.68 9.88 6.76
N ASP A 152 -11.87 10.12 7.32
CA ASP A 152 -12.17 9.80 8.72
C ASP A 152 -12.79 8.40 8.81
N GLN A 153 -12.00 7.43 9.24
CA GLN A 153 -12.45 6.06 9.51
C GLN A 153 -12.77 5.90 11.02
N GLU A 154 -13.47 4.85 11.37
CA GLU A 154 -13.92 4.62 12.76
C GLU A 154 -12.74 4.59 13.75
N ASP A 155 -11.67 3.90 13.41
CA ASP A 155 -10.49 3.64 14.24
C ASP A 155 -9.30 4.53 13.96
N ARG A 156 -9.27 5.24 12.81
CA ARG A 156 -8.11 6.02 12.36
C ARG A 156 -8.48 7.18 11.44
N TYR A 157 -7.59 8.17 11.37
CA TYR A 157 -7.52 9.14 10.28
C TYR A 157 -6.56 8.63 9.21
N VAL A 158 -6.95 8.73 7.96
CA VAL A 158 -6.16 8.32 6.81
C VAL A 158 -5.87 9.51 5.91
N TYR A 159 -4.60 9.72 5.59
CA TYR A 159 -4.12 10.74 4.64
C TYR A 159 -3.50 10.02 3.45
N LEU A 160 -4.25 9.94 2.36
CA LEU A 160 -3.89 9.16 1.19
C LEU A 160 -2.83 9.85 0.34
N ILE A 161 -1.77 9.11 0.04
CA ILE A 161 -0.73 9.48 -0.91
C ILE A 161 -1.02 8.69 -2.20
N ASN A 162 -1.82 9.27 -3.11
CA ASN A 162 -2.30 8.57 -4.31
C ASN A 162 -1.16 8.12 -5.23
N ASN A 163 -0.14 8.96 -5.39
CA ASN A 163 0.99 8.68 -6.24
C ASN A 163 2.28 9.19 -5.56
N VAL A 164 3.13 8.26 -5.15
CA VAL A 164 4.41 8.59 -4.50
C VAL A 164 5.39 9.34 -5.42
N GLU A 165 5.16 9.34 -6.74
CA GLU A 165 5.97 10.08 -7.70
C GLU A 165 5.56 11.57 -7.74
N GLU A 166 4.37 11.93 -7.28
CA GLU A 166 3.83 13.29 -7.26
C GLU A 166 3.97 13.99 -5.90
N VAL A 167 4.32 13.23 -4.86
CA VAL A 167 4.43 13.74 -3.48
C VAL A 167 5.90 13.79 -3.07
N SER A 168 6.31 14.94 -2.54
CA SER A 168 7.68 15.12 -2.04
C SER A 168 7.92 14.30 -0.76
N PRO A 169 8.91 13.38 -0.73
CA PRO A 169 9.27 12.67 0.50
C PRO A 169 9.69 13.62 1.63
N LYS A 170 10.38 14.73 1.29
CA LYS A 170 10.79 15.74 2.24
C LYS A 170 9.59 16.45 2.88
N GLU A 171 8.63 16.90 2.06
CA GLU A 171 7.42 17.56 2.56
C GLU A 171 6.57 16.60 3.41
N THR A 172 6.49 15.33 3.01
CA THR A 172 5.83 14.29 3.82
C THR A 172 6.49 14.13 5.18
N ALA A 173 7.81 14.07 5.24
CA ALA A 173 8.53 13.98 6.50
C ALA A 173 8.36 15.25 7.35
N GLU A 174 8.38 16.43 6.74
CA GLU A 174 8.13 17.71 7.45
C GLU A 174 6.71 17.76 8.04
N ALA A 175 5.71 17.26 7.33
CA ALA A 175 4.35 17.14 7.85
C ALA A 175 4.28 16.17 9.04
N ILE A 176 4.94 15.02 8.95
CA ILE A 176 5.04 14.06 10.06
C ILE A 176 5.77 14.69 11.26
N ASN A 177 6.83 15.44 11.03
CA ASN A 177 7.55 16.15 12.09
C ASN A 177 6.66 17.20 12.78
N LYS A 178 5.87 17.97 12.02
CA LYS A 178 4.90 18.93 12.57
C LYS A 178 3.82 18.24 13.38
N LEU A 179 3.31 17.11 12.89
CA LEU A 179 2.35 16.28 13.61
C LEU A 179 2.93 15.78 14.94
N TYR A 180 4.18 15.30 14.91
CA TYR A 180 4.89 14.88 16.11
C TYR A 180 4.94 15.98 17.17
N GLU A 181 5.36 17.18 16.82
CA GLU A 181 5.45 18.31 17.77
C GLU A 181 4.06 18.74 18.28
N LEU A 182 3.04 18.76 17.41
CA LEU A 182 1.66 19.03 17.80
C LEU A 182 1.16 18.03 18.86
N LEU A 183 1.29 16.74 18.58
CA LEU A 183 0.79 15.68 19.47
C LEU A 183 1.57 15.62 20.78
N LYS A 184 2.87 15.85 20.74
CA LYS A 184 3.73 15.90 21.93
C LYS A 184 3.34 17.06 22.87
N LYS A 185 2.93 18.18 22.32
CA LYS A 185 2.50 19.38 23.07
C LYS A 185 1.11 19.20 23.65
N GLU A 186 0.16 18.73 22.84
CA GLU A 186 -1.28 18.77 23.17
C GLU A 186 -1.80 17.49 23.84
N ILE A 187 -1.09 16.36 23.68
CA ILE A 187 -1.49 15.07 24.25
C ILE A 187 -0.46 14.64 25.31
N LYS A 188 -0.75 15.03 26.53
CA LYS A 188 -0.01 14.59 27.72
C LYS A 188 -0.68 13.36 28.35
#